data_81ecd581e7e23304abe6cfe4f388aa90
#
_entry.id   81ecd581e7e23304abe6cfe4f388aa90
#
_cell.length_a   1.000
_cell.length_b   1.000
_cell.length_c   1.000
_cell.angle_alpha   90.00
_cell.angle_beta   90.00
_cell.angle_gamma   90.00
#
_symmetry.space_group_name_H-M   'P 1'
#
loop_
_entity.id
_entity.type
_entity.pdbx_description
1 polymer ?
#
loop_
_entity_poly.entity_id
_entity_poly.type
_entity_poly.pdbx_seq_one_letter_code
_entity_poly.pdbx_strand_id
1 'polypeptide(L)'
;MKLSGEIALASGFIFDYSNMINTDTITPAVIETLESKAKDAADALLLIREQGMAKAHLSKDGTPEHVLFTKLPFVKNGNPNTPESIAKLKQFGSYLQQEIDAVVFLGIGGSYLGNKVLFDIFAGSGWNVGCEKSRHGYPRVYFSGNNLDVDQYSEVMDEVEYLATHRLGKNEQFRVLLVPISKSGTTLETLAAFSYFYEQCQKSSLLQMEVAVVTDLDEDISPLYNLAKENVWQCFDIKEGIGGRFCIFSDPGLITAAAIGMDIDAFLCGARDMENACQSASLGENPALLNAVLKYAAAEKGVDIEVFMPYAAKMKSVGEWYVQLLAESLGKRKDREGNVVYYGRTPVSAVGSTDMHAQTQQHQDGKKDKVIQFVEILERDQQIVLNNPFTNISSLKKYDGLSVDHALKIALAANEEALNSDGRLNAKYILPRIDEYYLGQLLYFLMLSVAYEGELADVDAYDQPGVETYKQIMKQKMSHQ
;
A
#
# COMPACT_ATOMS: atom_id res chain seq x y z
N MET A 1 12.51 24.07 19.61
CA MET A 1 12.98 22.65 19.55
C MET A 1 14.25 22.56 18.69
N LYS A 2 15.27 21.75 19.08
CA LYS A 2 16.46 21.54 18.22
C LYS A 2 16.16 20.33 17.32
N LEU A 3 15.87 20.58 16.05
CA LEU A 3 15.68 19.55 15.04
C LEU A 3 17.04 18.95 14.65
N SER A 4 17.17 17.63 14.72
CA SER A 4 18.44 16.91 14.47
C SER A 4 18.71 16.64 12.99
N GLY A 5 17.68 16.76 12.13
CA GLY A 5 17.70 16.36 10.72
C GLY A 5 17.22 14.93 10.49
N GLU A 6 17.21 14.09 11.52
CA GLU A 6 16.71 12.72 11.43
C GLU A 6 16.04 12.27 12.73
N ILE A 7 15.14 11.30 12.63
CA ILE A 7 14.60 10.49 13.75
C ILE A 7 14.92 9.04 13.44
N ALA A 8 15.77 8.43 14.27
CA ALA A 8 16.11 7.02 14.20
C ALA A 8 15.35 6.23 15.27
N LEU A 9 14.62 5.19 14.85
CA LEU A 9 13.94 4.27 15.74
C LEU A 9 14.89 3.16 16.21
N ALA A 10 14.62 2.57 17.37
CA ALA A 10 15.39 1.46 17.91
C ALA A 10 15.43 0.23 16.99
N SER A 11 14.45 0.09 16.09
CA SER A 11 14.41 -0.93 15.06
C SER A 11 15.45 -0.75 13.96
N GLY A 12 16.00 0.45 13.80
CA GLY A 12 16.88 0.84 12.69
C GLY A 12 16.15 1.55 11.53
N PHE A 13 14.81 1.71 11.59
CA PHE A 13 14.10 2.61 10.68
C PHE A 13 14.52 4.05 10.95
N ILE A 14 14.86 4.81 9.91
CA ILE A 14 15.26 6.22 10.03
C ILE A 14 14.39 7.07 9.11
N PHE A 15 13.85 8.16 9.64
CA PHE A 15 13.29 9.26 8.88
C PHE A 15 14.30 10.40 8.81
N ASP A 16 14.98 10.54 7.69
CA ASP A 16 15.89 11.65 7.39
C ASP A 16 15.12 12.76 6.67
N TYR A 17 14.95 13.87 7.35
CA TYR A 17 14.24 15.06 6.89
C TYR A 17 15.17 16.29 6.75
N SER A 18 16.48 16.08 6.78
CA SER A 18 17.47 17.14 6.77
C SER A 18 17.30 18.11 5.59
N ASN A 19 16.89 17.59 4.43
CA ASN A 19 16.65 18.38 3.21
C ASN A 19 15.19 18.93 3.10
N MET A 20 14.36 18.74 4.11
CA MET A 20 13.04 19.39 4.21
C MET A 20 13.11 20.75 4.88
N ILE A 21 14.18 21.03 5.63
CA ILE A 21 14.36 22.29 6.35
C ILE A 21 15.38 23.13 5.61
N ASN A 22 14.97 24.29 5.11
CA ASN A 22 15.81 25.22 4.37
C ASN A 22 15.49 26.67 4.76
N THR A 23 16.24 27.63 4.21
CA THR A 23 16.07 29.05 4.51
C THR A 23 14.89 29.70 3.81
N ASP A 24 14.36 29.08 2.76
CA ASP A 24 13.45 29.74 1.82
C ASP A 24 12.00 29.26 1.95
N THR A 25 11.80 27.99 2.27
CA THR A 25 10.47 27.37 2.27
C THR A 25 10.02 26.94 3.65
N ILE A 26 10.74 26.01 4.29
CA ILE A 26 10.44 25.47 5.61
C ILE A 26 11.58 25.79 6.55
N THR A 27 11.43 26.83 7.36
CA THR A 27 12.41 27.20 8.38
C THR A 27 12.06 26.61 9.74
N PRO A 28 13.00 26.49 10.68
CA PRO A 28 12.69 26.12 12.06
C PRO A 28 11.58 26.98 12.70
N ALA A 29 11.55 28.27 12.40
CA ALA A 29 10.51 29.17 12.89
C ALA A 29 9.12 28.82 12.35
N VAL A 30 8.99 28.38 11.10
CA VAL A 30 7.73 27.90 10.54
C VAL A 30 7.25 26.65 11.32
N ILE A 31 8.14 25.71 11.63
CA ILE A 31 7.81 24.49 12.38
C ILE A 31 7.38 24.85 13.81
N GLU A 32 8.05 25.79 14.47
CA GLU A 32 7.67 26.28 15.82
C GLU A 32 6.26 26.86 15.83
N THR A 33 5.82 27.55 14.78
CA THR A 33 4.44 28.09 14.69
C THR A 33 3.40 26.97 14.58
N LEU A 34 3.79 25.78 14.13
CA LEU A 34 2.91 24.62 13.96
C LEU A 34 2.89 23.68 15.18
N GLU A 35 3.72 23.90 16.21
CA GLU A 35 3.79 23.01 17.38
C GLU A 35 2.43 22.83 18.08
N SER A 36 1.66 23.91 18.25
CA SER A 36 0.32 23.82 18.86
C SER A 36 -0.62 22.96 18.00
N LYS A 37 -0.64 23.22 16.68
CA LYS A 37 -1.48 22.48 15.74
C LYS A 37 -1.07 20.99 15.63
N ALA A 38 0.23 20.72 15.73
CA ALA A 38 0.77 19.36 15.76
C ALA A 38 0.31 18.62 17.03
N LYS A 39 0.26 19.32 18.18
CA LYS A 39 -0.26 18.75 19.42
C LYS A 39 -1.75 18.43 19.30
N ASP A 40 -2.54 19.34 18.74
CA ASP A 40 -3.97 19.11 18.51
C ASP A 40 -4.21 17.92 17.59
N ALA A 41 -3.36 17.73 16.55
CA ALA A 41 -3.41 16.56 15.68
C ALA A 41 -3.02 15.26 16.42
N ALA A 42 -2.04 15.32 17.31
CA ALA A 42 -1.67 14.19 18.15
C ALA A 42 -2.80 13.78 19.12
N ASP A 43 -3.44 14.76 19.73
CA ASP A 43 -4.59 14.54 20.63
C ASP A 43 -5.79 13.95 19.85
N ALA A 44 -6.02 14.39 18.61
CA ALA A 44 -7.07 13.83 17.75
C ALA A 44 -6.80 12.37 17.40
N LEU A 45 -5.56 12.00 17.05
CA LEU A 45 -5.21 10.62 16.81
C LEU A 45 -5.24 9.76 18.09
N LEU A 46 -4.95 10.33 19.25
CA LEU A 46 -5.14 9.64 20.52
C LEU A 46 -6.61 9.24 20.72
N LEU A 47 -7.54 10.12 20.39
CA LEU A 47 -8.97 9.83 20.45
C LEU A 47 -9.36 8.67 19.49
N ILE A 48 -8.81 8.65 18.28
CA ILE A 48 -9.01 7.54 17.33
C ILE A 48 -8.44 6.22 17.91
N ARG A 49 -7.26 6.26 18.52
CA ARG A 49 -6.63 5.10 19.17
C ARG A 49 -7.47 4.54 20.31
N GLU A 50 -8.02 5.40 21.14
CA GLU A 50 -8.78 4.99 22.32
C GLU A 50 -10.19 4.57 21.97
N GLN A 51 -10.90 5.39 21.21
CA GLN A 51 -12.34 5.27 21.00
C GLN A 51 -12.73 4.79 19.59
N GLY A 52 -11.79 4.81 18.63
CA GLY A 52 -12.10 4.53 17.23
C GLY A 52 -12.94 5.63 16.57
N MET A 53 -12.86 6.88 17.06
CA MET A 53 -13.69 7.98 16.60
C MET A 53 -12.83 9.10 16.04
N ALA A 54 -13.09 9.53 14.82
CA ALA A 54 -12.49 10.72 14.23
C ALA A 54 -13.46 11.92 14.27
N LYS A 55 -12.90 13.12 14.43
CA LYS A 55 -13.69 14.36 14.45
C LYS A 55 -14.45 14.52 13.13
N ALA A 56 -15.76 14.71 13.21
CA ALA A 56 -16.67 14.94 12.07
C ALA A 56 -16.64 13.84 10.97
N HIS A 57 -16.17 12.62 11.31
CA HIS A 57 -16.30 11.47 10.42
C HIS A 57 -17.69 10.86 10.57
N LEU A 58 -18.53 11.08 9.57
CA LEU A 58 -19.95 10.74 9.62
C LEU A 58 -20.35 9.91 8.39
N SER A 59 -21.24 8.96 8.59
CA SER A 59 -21.94 8.24 7.54
C SER A 59 -22.88 9.18 6.73
N LYS A 60 -23.47 8.64 5.68
CA LYS A 60 -24.38 9.41 4.81
C LYS A 60 -25.65 9.90 5.53
N ASP A 61 -26.07 9.23 6.59
CA ASP A 61 -27.21 9.60 7.44
C ASP A 61 -26.82 10.51 8.61
N GLY A 62 -25.55 10.87 8.74
CA GLY A 62 -25.02 11.77 9.75
C GLY A 62 -24.68 11.10 11.08
N THR A 63 -24.68 9.78 11.16
CA THR A 63 -24.21 9.05 12.34
C THR A 63 -22.68 8.96 12.36
N PRO A 64 -22.02 9.05 13.54
CA PRO A 64 -20.57 8.85 13.62
C PRO A 64 -20.16 7.46 13.15
N GLU A 65 -19.14 7.40 12.28
CA GLU A 65 -18.53 6.16 11.84
C GLU A 65 -17.22 5.89 12.59
N HIS A 66 -16.91 4.61 12.78
CA HIS A 66 -15.66 4.19 13.39
C HIS A 66 -14.47 4.32 12.44
N VAL A 67 -13.29 4.63 13.00
CA VAL A 67 -11.99 4.60 12.35
C VAL A 67 -11.07 3.68 13.14
N LEU A 68 -10.86 2.46 12.66
CA LEU A 68 -10.22 1.39 13.43
C LEU A 68 -8.83 0.98 12.91
N PHE A 69 -8.25 1.70 11.94
CA PHE A 69 -6.95 1.33 11.38
C PHE A 69 -5.83 1.33 12.44
N THR A 70 -5.93 2.18 13.47
CA THR A 70 -4.96 2.24 14.58
C THR A 70 -4.96 1.00 15.47
N LYS A 71 -5.99 0.16 15.35
CA LYS A 71 -6.12 -1.11 16.09
C LYS A 71 -5.65 -2.32 15.30
N LEU A 72 -5.42 -2.18 13.99
CA LEU A 72 -5.02 -3.29 13.12
C LEU A 72 -3.70 -4.00 13.52
N PRO A 73 -2.66 -3.29 13.99
CA PRO A 73 -1.40 -3.97 14.37
C PRO A 73 -1.52 -4.82 15.64
N PHE A 74 -2.57 -4.63 16.43
CA PHE A 74 -2.72 -5.29 17.74
C PHE A 74 -3.69 -6.46 17.67
N VAL A 75 -3.14 -7.67 17.60
CA VAL A 75 -3.91 -8.91 17.54
C VAL A 75 -4.46 -9.23 18.93
N LYS A 76 -5.73 -8.91 19.18
CA LYS A 76 -6.45 -9.22 20.42
C LYS A 76 -7.96 -9.23 20.22
N ASN A 77 -8.68 -9.90 21.13
CA ASN A 77 -10.16 -9.89 21.11
C ASN A 77 -10.72 -8.46 21.25
N GLY A 78 -11.69 -8.11 20.45
CA GLY A 78 -12.29 -6.79 20.38
C GLY A 78 -11.60 -5.82 19.38
N ASN A 79 -10.47 -6.20 18.81
CA ASN A 79 -9.86 -5.51 17.68
C ASN A 79 -10.31 -6.13 16.35
N PRO A 80 -10.12 -5.43 15.22
CA PRO A 80 -10.40 -6.03 13.91
C PRO A 80 -9.62 -7.32 13.66
N ASN A 81 -8.33 -7.36 14.02
CA ASN A 81 -7.51 -8.57 13.99
C ASN A 81 -7.58 -9.27 15.36
N THR A 82 -8.19 -10.45 15.39
CA THR A 82 -8.25 -11.31 16.57
C THR A 82 -7.28 -12.49 16.45
N PRO A 83 -6.90 -13.14 17.56
CA PRO A 83 -6.12 -14.37 17.49
C PRO A 83 -6.78 -15.43 16.59
N GLU A 84 -8.11 -15.51 16.61
CA GLU A 84 -8.88 -16.44 15.79
C GLU A 84 -8.80 -16.08 14.30
N SER A 85 -9.01 -14.81 13.91
CA SER A 85 -8.92 -14.38 12.50
C SER A 85 -7.54 -14.63 11.92
N ILE A 86 -6.48 -14.31 12.67
CA ILE A 86 -5.10 -14.55 12.23
C ILE A 86 -4.79 -16.06 12.13
N ALA A 87 -5.26 -16.87 13.08
CA ALA A 87 -5.12 -18.33 13.01
C ALA A 87 -5.84 -18.90 11.79
N LYS A 88 -7.05 -18.41 11.48
CA LYS A 88 -7.83 -18.79 10.29
C LYS A 88 -7.08 -18.47 8.99
N LEU A 89 -6.47 -17.28 8.88
CA LEU A 89 -5.65 -16.91 7.71
C LEU A 89 -4.43 -17.82 7.55
N LYS A 90 -3.73 -18.16 8.63
CA LYS A 90 -2.58 -19.07 8.61
C LYS A 90 -2.99 -20.49 8.22
N GLN A 91 -4.11 -20.97 8.75
CA GLN A 91 -4.66 -22.26 8.36
C GLN A 91 -5.06 -22.28 6.88
N PHE A 92 -5.65 -21.19 6.40
CA PHE A 92 -6.00 -21.03 5.00
C PHE A 92 -4.73 -21.03 4.12
N GLY A 93 -3.67 -20.33 4.51
CA GLY A 93 -2.39 -20.38 3.80
C GLY A 93 -1.81 -21.80 3.71
N SER A 94 -1.89 -22.58 4.79
CA SER A 94 -1.48 -23.99 4.79
C SER A 94 -2.33 -24.86 3.85
N TYR A 95 -3.64 -24.60 3.79
CA TYR A 95 -4.52 -25.25 2.84
C TYR A 95 -4.15 -24.91 1.39
N LEU A 96 -3.92 -23.64 1.10
CA LEU A 96 -3.51 -23.19 -0.24
C LEU A 96 -2.18 -23.83 -0.68
N GLN A 97 -1.22 -23.92 0.24
CA GLN A 97 0.07 -24.56 -0.01
C GLN A 97 -0.07 -26.04 -0.38
N GLN A 98 -1.01 -26.75 0.22
CA GLN A 98 -1.19 -28.20 0.02
C GLN A 98 -2.07 -28.54 -1.16
N GLU A 99 -3.14 -27.78 -1.36
CA GLU A 99 -4.28 -28.19 -2.16
C GLU A 99 -4.49 -27.37 -3.44
N ILE A 100 -4.08 -26.08 -3.47
CA ILE A 100 -4.45 -25.17 -4.55
C ILE A 100 -3.27 -24.94 -5.51
N ASP A 101 -3.55 -25.00 -6.81
CA ASP A 101 -2.56 -24.78 -7.88
C ASP A 101 -2.45 -23.32 -8.28
N ALA A 102 -3.58 -22.60 -8.33
CA ALA A 102 -3.62 -21.19 -8.65
C ALA A 102 -4.70 -20.47 -7.83
N VAL A 103 -4.42 -19.22 -7.44
CA VAL A 103 -5.38 -18.29 -6.82
C VAL A 103 -5.56 -17.11 -7.75
N VAL A 104 -6.81 -16.71 -8.00
CA VAL A 104 -7.16 -15.49 -8.74
C VAL A 104 -7.85 -14.53 -7.78
N PHE A 105 -7.14 -13.49 -7.36
CA PHE A 105 -7.70 -12.41 -6.54
C PHE A 105 -8.44 -11.42 -7.44
N LEU A 106 -9.69 -11.12 -7.09
CA LEU A 106 -10.60 -10.29 -7.87
C LEU A 106 -11.02 -9.07 -7.02
N GLY A 107 -10.43 -7.91 -7.31
CA GLY A 107 -10.68 -6.70 -6.53
C GLY A 107 -10.07 -5.46 -7.15
N ILE A 108 -10.52 -4.28 -6.72
CA ILE A 108 -10.06 -2.97 -7.21
C ILE A 108 -9.75 -2.03 -6.03
N GLY A 109 -8.92 -1.02 -6.26
CA GLY A 109 -8.55 -0.02 -5.25
C GLY A 109 -7.90 -0.67 -4.04
N GLY A 110 -8.42 -0.42 -2.83
CA GLY A 110 -7.91 -1.01 -1.58
C GLY A 110 -7.97 -2.55 -1.55
N SER A 111 -8.89 -3.15 -2.27
CA SER A 111 -8.99 -4.61 -2.41
C SER A 111 -7.97 -5.22 -3.39
N TYR A 112 -7.13 -4.39 -4.03
CA TYR A 112 -6.11 -4.81 -4.97
C TYR A 112 -4.72 -4.26 -4.63
N LEU A 113 -4.59 -2.95 -4.40
CA LEU A 113 -3.29 -2.28 -4.32
C LEU A 113 -2.42 -2.82 -3.18
N GLY A 114 -3.01 -3.01 -1.98
CA GLY A 114 -2.30 -3.61 -0.85
C GLY A 114 -1.84 -5.04 -1.13
N ASN A 115 -2.70 -5.85 -1.76
CA ASN A 115 -2.40 -7.22 -2.16
C ASN A 115 -1.24 -7.28 -3.16
N LYS A 116 -1.26 -6.35 -4.12
CA LYS A 116 -0.19 -6.23 -5.13
C LYS A 116 1.15 -5.84 -4.50
N VAL A 117 1.14 -4.96 -3.48
CA VAL A 117 2.36 -4.63 -2.71
C VAL A 117 2.97 -5.88 -2.10
N LEU A 118 2.19 -6.68 -1.37
CA LEU A 118 2.71 -7.87 -0.70
C LEU A 118 3.25 -8.89 -1.71
N PHE A 119 2.51 -9.10 -2.80
CA PHE A 119 2.93 -10.01 -3.86
C PHE A 119 4.22 -9.55 -4.55
N ASP A 120 4.33 -8.31 -4.99
CA ASP A 120 5.50 -7.83 -5.73
C ASP A 120 6.78 -7.84 -4.89
N ILE A 121 6.66 -7.61 -3.58
CA ILE A 121 7.81 -7.56 -2.68
C ILE A 121 8.29 -8.96 -2.31
N PHE A 122 7.39 -9.88 -1.96
CA PHE A 122 7.76 -11.17 -1.39
C PHE A 122 7.73 -12.33 -2.40
N ALA A 123 6.80 -12.30 -3.34
CA ALA A 123 6.74 -13.28 -4.42
C ALA A 123 7.56 -12.84 -5.65
N GLY A 124 7.33 -11.61 -6.12
CA GLY A 124 8.06 -11.01 -7.25
C GLY A 124 7.64 -11.57 -8.62
N SER A 125 8.23 -10.99 -9.67
CA SER A 125 7.88 -11.30 -11.07
C SER A 125 8.19 -12.74 -11.51
N GLY A 126 9.07 -13.43 -10.80
CA GLY A 126 9.45 -14.83 -11.09
C GLY A 126 8.49 -15.86 -10.49
N TRP A 127 7.53 -15.46 -9.66
CA TRP A 127 6.71 -16.39 -8.88
C TRP A 127 5.92 -17.36 -9.74
N ASN A 128 5.10 -16.86 -10.66
CA ASN A 128 4.21 -17.69 -11.47
C ASN A 128 4.95 -18.56 -12.50
N VAL A 129 6.09 -18.08 -13.03
CA VAL A 129 6.92 -18.85 -13.99
C VAL A 129 7.84 -19.86 -13.30
N GLY A 130 8.06 -19.71 -12.01
CA GLY A 130 8.86 -20.62 -11.21
C GLY A 130 8.20 -21.99 -11.03
N CYS A 131 9.02 -23.01 -10.71
CA CYS A 131 8.50 -24.32 -10.35
C CYS A 131 7.88 -24.32 -8.95
N GLU A 132 7.11 -25.35 -8.61
CA GLU A 132 6.48 -25.49 -7.29
C GLU A 132 7.48 -25.38 -6.14
N LYS A 133 8.65 -26.00 -6.29
CA LYS A 133 9.71 -25.93 -5.27
C LYS A 133 10.19 -24.50 -5.02
N SER A 134 10.29 -23.66 -6.05
CA SER A 134 10.69 -22.24 -5.90
C SER A 134 9.62 -21.39 -5.23
N ARG A 135 8.38 -21.82 -5.25
CA ARG A 135 7.25 -21.23 -4.53
C ARG A 135 7.00 -21.91 -3.17
N HIS A 136 7.88 -22.79 -2.72
CA HIS A 136 7.73 -23.53 -1.45
C HIS A 136 6.39 -24.29 -1.34
N GLY A 137 5.82 -24.74 -2.46
CA GLY A 137 4.53 -25.39 -2.53
C GLY A 137 3.31 -24.44 -2.58
N TYR A 138 3.49 -23.14 -2.44
CA TYR A 138 2.37 -22.19 -2.55
C TYR A 138 1.86 -22.07 -4.00
N PRO A 139 0.59 -21.68 -4.20
CA PRO A 139 -0.02 -21.58 -5.52
C PRO A 139 0.59 -20.47 -6.39
N ARG A 140 0.30 -20.50 -7.67
CA ARG A 140 0.44 -19.33 -8.53
C ARG A 140 -0.60 -18.29 -8.13
N VAL A 141 -0.29 -17.02 -8.28
CA VAL A 141 -1.17 -15.92 -7.84
C VAL A 141 -1.41 -14.96 -9.01
N TYR A 142 -2.67 -14.74 -9.31
CA TYR A 142 -3.11 -13.82 -10.35
C TYR A 142 -4.01 -12.74 -9.73
N PHE A 143 -4.00 -11.57 -10.35
CA PHE A 143 -4.87 -10.45 -10.00
C PHE A 143 -5.69 -10.05 -11.22
N SER A 144 -7.00 -9.91 -11.01
CA SER A 144 -7.93 -9.43 -12.02
C SER A 144 -9.09 -8.66 -11.37
N GLY A 145 -9.99 -8.09 -12.18
CA GLY A 145 -11.07 -7.27 -11.63
C GLY A 145 -10.60 -5.94 -11.00
N ASN A 146 -9.34 -5.57 -11.21
CA ASN A 146 -8.81 -4.25 -10.91
C ASN A 146 -9.05 -3.25 -12.05
N ASN A 147 -9.59 -3.73 -13.16
CA ASN A 147 -10.06 -2.99 -14.32
C ASN A 147 -11.15 -3.79 -15.04
N LEU A 148 -12.02 -3.12 -15.81
CA LEU A 148 -12.96 -3.76 -16.75
C LEU A 148 -12.25 -3.96 -18.10
N ASP A 149 -11.29 -4.87 -18.12
CA ASP A 149 -10.41 -5.10 -19.26
C ASP A 149 -10.53 -6.55 -19.74
N VAL A 150 -11.13 -6.70 -20.93
CA VAL A 150 -11.39 -8.00 -21.56
C VAL A 150 -10.09 -8.75 -21.84
N ASP A 151 -9.04 -8.05 -22.26
CA ASP A 151 -7.75 -8.67 -22.60
C ASP A 151 -7.10 -9.25 -21.32
N GLN A 152 -7.12 -8.50 -20.22
CA GLN A 152 -6.60 -8.99 -18.94
C GLN A 152 -7.36 -10.22 -18.43
N TYR A 153 -8.69 -10.27 -18.60
CA TYR A 153 -9.48 -11.42 -18.18
C TYR A 153 -9.12 -12.67 -18.99
N SER A 154 -9.03 -12.52 -20.32
CA SER A 154 -8.66 -13.64 -21.19
C SER A 154 -7.22 -14.12 -20.96
N GLU A 155 -6.25 -13.22 -20.83
CA GLU A 155 -4.85 -13.60 -20.57
C GLU A 155 -4.69 -14.45 -19.30
N VAL A 156 -5.34 -14.07 -18.20
CA VAL A 156 -5.29 -14.84 -16.95
C VAL A 156 -5.95 -16.21 -17.14
N MET A 157 -7.10 -16.27 -17.83
CA MET A 157 -7.81 -17.54 -18.06
C MET A 157 -7.04 -18.46 -18.98
N ASP A 158 -6.47 -17.94 -20.07
CA ASP A 158 -5.65 -18.68 -21.03
C ASP A 158 -4.42 -19.28 -20.35
N GLU A 159 -3.76 -18.53 -19.45
CA GLU A 159 -2.63 -19.05 -18.68
C GLU A 159 -3.05 -20.17 -17.73
N VAL A 160 -4.15 -20.01 -17.01
CA VAL A 160 -4.69 -21.05 -16.11
C VAL A 160 -5.05 -22.32 -16.89
N GLU A 161 -5.72 -22.21 -18.05
CA GLU A 161 -6.06 -23.35 -18.90
C GLU A 161 -4.81 -24.00 -19.53
N TYR A 162 -3.82 -23.20 -19.92
CA TYR A 162 -2.54 -23.71 -20.39
C TYR A 162 -1.86 -24.58 -19.33
N LEU A 163 -1.81 -24.11 -18.08
CA LEU A 163 -1.21 -24.85 -16.96
C LEU A 163 -1.96 -26.17 -16.70
N ALA A 164 -3.28 -26.14 -16.74
CA ALA A 164 -4.12 -27.31 -16.56
C ALA A 164 -3.92 -28.33 -17.69
N THR A 165 -3.92 -27.87 -18.94
CA THR A 165 -3.72 -28.70 -20.14
C THR A 165 -2.37 -29.42 -20.11
N HIS A 166 -1.32 -28.76 -19.62
CA HIS A 166 0.03 -29.32 -19.54
C HIS A 166 0.33 -30.05 -18.22
N ARG A 167 -0.70 -30.20 -17.36
CA ARG A 167 -0.58 -30.86 -16.04
C ARG A 167 0.51 -30.27 -15.16
N LEU A 168 0.60 -28.94 -15.13
CA LEU A 168 1.59 -28.19 -14.35
C LEU A 168 1.08 -27.84 -12.94
N GLY A 169 0.05 -28.53 -12.46
CA GLY A 169 -0.49 -28.47 -11.09
C GLY A 169 -0.01 -29.62 -10.22
N LYS A 170 -0.42 -29.62 -8.96
CA LYS A 170 -0.13 -30.65 -7.94
C LYS A 170 -1.10 -31.82 -8.02
N ASN A 171 -2.31 -31.55 -8.51
CA ASN A 171 -3.45 -32.45 -8.50
C ASN A 171 -3.75 -33.00 -9.90
N GLU A 172 -4.54 -34.09 -9.99
CA GLU A 172 -4.97 -34.66 -11.28
C GLU A 172 -5.81 -33.64 -12.08
N GLN A 173 -6.72 -32.93 -11.41
CA GLN A 173 -7.40 -31.74 -11.94
C GLN A 173 -6.73 -30.51 -11.36
N PHE A 174 -6.52 -29.50 -12.21
CA PHE A 174 -5.91 -28.25 -11.79
C PHE A 174 -6.88 -27.45 -10.90
N ARG A 175 -6.50 -27.25 -9.63
CA ARG A 175 -7.37 -26.59 -8.64
C ARG A 175 -7.14 -25.09 -8.62
N VAL A 176 -8.21 -24.36 -8.97
CA VAL A 176 -8.23 -22.90 -9.03
C VAL A 176 -9.11 -22.35 -7.94
N LEU A 177 -8.59 -21.45 -7.13
CA LEU A 177 -9.36 -20.71 -6.15
C LEU A 177 -9.65 -19.29 -6.65
N LEU A 178 -10.93 -18.92 -6.73
CA LEU A 178 -11.37 -17.55 -7.00
C LEU A 178 -11.61 -16.81 -5.67
N VAL A 179 -11.03 -15.62 -5.54
CA VAL A 179 -11.14 -14.82 -4.31
C VAL A 179 -11.66 -13.42 -4.64
N PRO A 180 -12.98 -13.21 -4.78
CA PRO A 180 -13.55 -11.88 -4.88
C PRO A 180 -13.44 -11.13 -3.56
N ILE A 181 -12.93 -9.87 -3.65
CA ILE A 181 -12.69 -8.97 -2.51
C ILE A 181 -13.48 -7.68 -2.72
N SER A 182 -14.54 -7.48 -1.96
CA SER A 182 -15.39 -6.29 -2.04
C SER A 182 -16.14 -6.06 -0.74
N LYS A 183 -15.94 -4.92 -0.06
CA LYS A 183 -16.63 -4.60 1.20
C LYS A 183 -18.15 -4.62 1.03
N SER A 184 -18.68 -3.90 0.06
CA SER A 184 -20.13 -3.85 -0.21
C SER A 184 -20.68 -5.08 -0.90
N GLY A 185 -19.84 -6.00 -1.39
CA GLY A 185 -20.26 -7.13 -2.21
C GLY A 185 -20.91 -6.76 -3.55
N THR A 186 -20.86 -5.48 -3.96
CA THR A 186 -21.57 -4.98 -5.16
C THR A 186 -20.65 -4.20 -6.13
N THR A 187 -19.33 -4.19 -5.89
CA THR A 187 -18.38 -3.49 -6.75
C THR A 187 -18.40 -4.10 -8.15
N LEU A 188 -18.70 -3.26 -9.15
CA LEU A 188 -18.92 -3.71 -10.53
C LEU A 188 -17.72 -4.49 -11.08
N GLU A 189 -16.52 -3.94 -10.95
CA GLU A 189 -15.29 -4.51 -11.49
C GLU A 189 -15.02 -5.89 -10.89
N THR A 190 -15.20 -6.02 -9.58
CA THR A 190 -15.02 -7.29 -8.85
C THR A 190 -16.06 -8.31 -9.30
N LEU A 191 -17.36 -7.93 -9.37
CA LEU A 191 -18.42 -8.86 -9.73
C LEU A 191 -18.40 -9.25 -11.20
N ALA A 192 -18.01 -8.33 -12.11
CA ALA A 192 -17.88 -8.64 -13.53
C ALA A 192 -16.77 -9.69 -13.75
N ALA A 193 -15.60 -9.47 -13.14
CA ALA A 193 -14.50 -10.43 -13.19
C ALA A 193 -14.88 -11.75 -12.52
N PHE A 194 -15.50 -11.72 -11.35
CA PHE A 194 -15.93 -12.95 -10.64
C PHE A 194 -16.91 -13.76 -11.49
N SER A 195 -17.90 -13.12 -12.08
CA SER A 195 -18.88 -13.80 -12.94
C SER A 195 -18.21 -14.46 -14.15
N TYR A 196 -17.27 -13.73 -14.81
CA TYR A 196 -16.53 -14.25 -15.95
C TYR A 196 -15.69 -15.48 -15.56
N PHE A 197 -14.82 -15.36 -14.56
CA PHE A 197 -13.94 -16.46 -14.16
C PHE A 197 -14.72 -17.67 -13.63
N TYR A 198 -15.80 -17.42 -12.88
CA TYR A 198 -16.68 -18.47 -12.37
C TYR A 198 -17.30 -19.28 -13.52
N GLU A 199 -17.85 -18.59 -14.53
CA GLU A 199 -18.44 -19.23 -15.71
C GLU A 199 -17.40 -20.01 -16.53
N GLN A 200 -16.21 -19.43 -16.77
CA GLN A 200 -15.17 -20.11 -17.54
C GLN A 200 -14.66 -21.37 -16.81
N CYS A 201 -14.40 -21.27 -15.51
CA CYS A 201 -13.98 -22.42 -14.72
C CYS A 201 -15.05 -23.54 -14.70
N GLN A 202 -16.33 -23.19 -14.64
CA GLN A 202 -17.42 -24.18 -14.72
C GLN A 202 -17.50 -24.89 -16.06
N LYS A 203 -17.15 -24.22 -17.17
CA LYS A 203 -17.15 -24.81 -18.51
C LYS A 203 -15.97 -25.73 -18.77
N SER A 204 -14.88 -25.52 -18.06
CA SER A 204 -13.64 -26.28 -18.26
C SER A 204 -13.69 -27.63 -17.54
N SER A 205 -13.49 -28.72 -18.27
CA SER A 205 -13.34 -30.06 -17.69
C SER A 205 -11.98 -30.31 -17.06
N LEU A 206 -11.02 -29.41 -17.24
CA LEU A 206 -9.64 -29.50 -16.75
C LEU A 206 -9.48 -28.87 -15.36
N LEU A 207 -10.40 -27.99 -14.99
CA LEU A 207 -10.33 -27.19 -13.77
C LEU A 207 -11.26 -27.72 -12.68
N GLN A 208 -10.77 -27.73 -11.46
CA GLN A 208 -11.58 -27.85 -10.25
C GLN A 208 -11.61 -26.47 -9.58
N MET A 209 -12.76 -25.81 -9.62
CA MET A 209 -12.93 -24.47 -9.05
C MET A 209 -13.36 -24.53 -7.58
N GLU A 210 -12.74 -23.65 -6.80
CA GLU A 210 -13.17 -23.32 -5.44
C GLU A 210 -13.33 -21.80 -5.31
N VAL A 211 -14.08 -21.37 -4.29
CA VAL A 211 -14.31 -19.94 -4.01
C VAL A 211 -14.12 -19.66 -2.53
N ALA A 212 -13.42 -18.58 -2.23
CA ALA A 212 -13.41 -17.95 -0.92
C ALA A 212 -13.71 -16.47 -1.10
N VAL A 213 -14.48 -15.86 -0.21
CA VAL A 213 -14.87 -14.45 -0.35
C VAL A 213 -14.26 -13.59 0.76
N VAL A 214 -13.89 -12.35 0.43
CA VAL A 214 -13.50 -11.34 1.39
C VAL A 214 -14.47 -10.18 1.28
N THR A 215 -15.34 -10.02 2.26
CA THR A 215 -16.47 -9.08 2.20
C THR A 215 -16.93 -8.70 3.61
N ASP A 216 -17.83 -7.74 3.73
CA ASP A 216 -18.55 -7.51 4.96
C ASP A 216 -19.44 -8.74 5.27
N LEU A 217 -19.40 -9.23 6.51
CA LEU A 217 -20.18 -10.42 6.92
C LEU A 217 -21.56 -10.04 7.48
N ASP A 218 -22.14 -8.97 6.97
CA ASP A 218 -23.52 -8.57 7.22
C ASP A 218 -24.39 -8.90 6.00
N GLU A 219 -25.49 -9.65 6.23
CA GLU A 219 -26.42 -10.09 5.18
C GLU A 219 -27.17 -8.93 4.53
N ASP A 220 -27.40 -7.86 5.26
CA ASP A 220 -28.08 -6.66 4.77
C ASP A 220 -27.13 -5.75 3.97
N ILE A 221 -25.81 -5.90 4.15
CA ILE A 221 -24.78 -5.09 3.51
C ILE A 221 -24.23 -5.75 2.25
N SER A 222 -23.89 -7.06 2.33
CA SER A 222 -23.15 -7.74 1.27
C SER A 222 -23.91 -8.88 0.61
N PRO A 223 -24.45 -8.70 -0.61
CA PRO A 223 -24.98 -9.79 -1.42
C PRO A 223 -23.98 -10.90 -1.70
N LEU A 224 -22.66 -10.55 -1.75
CA LEU A 224 -21.59 -11.53 -1.93
C LEU A 224 -21.48 -12.47 -0.72
N TYR A 225 -21.73 -11.96 0.50
CA TYR A 225 -21.81 -12.80 1.70
C TYR A 225 -23.00 -13.75 1.65
N ASN A 226 -24.18 -13.27 1.21
CA ASN A 226 -25.35 -14.10 1.07
C ASN A 226 -25.11 -15.26 0.08
N LEU A 227 -24.49 -14.94 -1.07
CA LEU A 227 -24.09 -15.94 -2.05
C LEU A 227 -23.10 -16.96 -1.48
N ALA A 228 -22.14 -16.51 -0.68
CA ALA A 228 -21.16 -17.39 -0.04
C ALA A 228 -21.80 -18.33 0.98
N LYS A 229 -22.80 -17.86 1.75
CA LYS A 229 -23.57 -18.71 2.68
C LYS A 229 -24.37 -19.79 1.96
N GLU A 230 -25.06 -19.43 0.87
CA GLU A 230 -25.82 -20.38 0.06
C GLU A 230 -24.97 -21.50 -0.52
N ASN A 231 -23.72 -21.18 -0.89
CA ASN A 231 -22.78 -22.12 -1.50
C ASN A 231 -21.77 -22.73 -0.52
N VAL A 232 -21.84 -22.38 0.76
CA VAL A 232 -20.92 -22.85 1.83
C VAL A 232 -19.46 -22.51 1.52
N TRP A 233 -19.21 -21.33 0.92
CA TRP A 233 -17.85 -20.85 0.65
C TRP A 233 -17.20 -20.29 1.91
N GLN A 234 -15.87 -20.35 1.95
CA GLN A 234 -15.13 -19.74 3.05
C GLN A 234 -15.18 -18.22 2.96
N CYS A 235 -15.48 -17.56 4.09
CA CYS A 235 -15.60 -16.11 4.17
C CYS A 235 -14.50 -15.50 5.04
N PHE A 236 -13.98 -14.34 4.64
CA PHE A 236 -13.09 -13.48 5.42
C PHE A 236 -13.72 -12.10 5.54
N ASP A 237 -13.46 -11.42 6.64
CA ASP A 237 -14.25 -10.28 7.07
C ASP A 237 -13.58 -8.94 6.73
N ILE A 238 -14.29 -8.05 6.06
CA ILE A 238 -13.92 -6.65 5.93
C ILE A 238 -14.66 -5.86 7.00
N LYS A 239 -14.03 -5.71 8.16
CA LYS A 239 -14.62 -5.05 9.32
C LYS A 239 -15.08 -3.63 9.02
N GLU A 240 -16.23 -3.27 9.61
CA GLU A 240 -16.66 -1.88 9.71
C GLU A 240 -15.55 -1.03 10.36
N GLY A 241 -15.48 0.26 10.01
CA GLY A 241 -14.46 1.18 10.51
C GLY A 241 -13.07 1.04 9.87
N ILE A 242 -12.92 0.16 8.84
CA ILE A 242 -11.70 0.05 8.07
C ILE A 242 -11.97 0.50 6.64
N GLY A 243 -11.37 1.62 6.24
CA GLY A 243 -11.40 2.12 4.87
C GLY A 243 -10.55 1.28 3.93
N GLY A 244 -10.95 1.18 2.64
CA GLY A 244 -10.24 0.36 1.65
C GLY A 244 -8.74 0.62 1.56
N ARG A 245 -8.31 1.89 1.57
CA ARG A 245 -6.89 2.27 1.50
C ARG A 245 -6.09 2.01 2.77
N PHE A 246 -6.76 1.68 3.88
CA PHE A 246 -6.16 1.32 5.17
C PHE A 246 -6.19 -0.20 5.46
N CYS A 247 -6.76 -1.04 4.58
CA CYS A 247 -7.10 -2.42 4.88
C CYS A 247 -5.94 -3.44 4.70
N ILE A 248 -4.75 -3.01 4.26
CA ILE A 248 -3.63 -3.92 3.98
C ILE A 248 -3.21 -4.79 5.19
N PHE A 249 -3.43 -4.29 6.41
CA PHE A 249 -3.15 -4.99 7.68
C PHE A 249 -4.37 -5.76 8.23
N SER A 250 -5.38 -6.02 7.43
CA SER A 250 -6.56 -6.83 7.77
C SER A 250 -6.82 -7.90 6.71
N ASP A 251 -7.89 -8.69 6.88
CA ASP A 251 -8.18 -9.83 5.99
C ASP A 251 -8.03 -9.54 4.50
N PRO A 252 -8.47 -8.39 3.93
CA PRO A 252 -8.29 -8.07 2.52
C PRO A 252 -6.83 -8.09 2.03
N GLY A 253 -5.88 -7.63 2.85
CA GLY A 253 -4.45 -7.68 2.54
C GLY A 253 -3.81 -8.99 2.98
N LEU A 254 -4.10 -9.43 4.21
CA LEU A 254 -3.45 -10.58 4.83
C LEU A 254 -3.78 -11.91 4.12
N ILE A 255 -4.88 -11.98 3.36
CA ILE A 255 -5.20 -13.16 2.56
C ILE A 255 -4.18 -13.42 1.46
N THR A 256 -3.62 -12.36 0.85
CA THR A 256 -2.51 -12.50 -0.10
C THR A 256 -1.22 -12.90 0.62
N ALA A 257 -0.95 -12.33 1.80
CA ALA A 257 0.18 -12.77 2.64
C ALA A 257 0.11 -14.26 2.93
N ALA A 258 -1.07 -14.78 3.30
CA ALA A 258 -1.30 -16.21 3.50
C ALA A 258 -1.08 -17.04 2.23
N ALA A 259 -1.50 -16.54 1.06
CA ALA A 259 -1.39 -17.24 -0.22
C ALA A 259 0.05 -17.36 -0.75
N ILE A 260 0.97 -16.54 -0.28
CA ILE A 260 2.39 -16.57 -0.68
C ILE A 260 3.33 -17.04 0.44
N GLY A 261 2.77 -17.39 1.61
CA GLY A 261 3.57 -17.87 2.75
C GLY A 261 4.36 -16.81 3.48
N MET A 262 3.92 -15.56 3.42
CA MET A 262 4.53 -14.43 4.11
C MET A 262 4.33 -14.52 5.63
N ASP A 263 5.30 -14.06 6.42
CA ASP A 263 5.17 -13.98 7.88
C ASP A 263 4.26 -12.82 8.31
N ILE A 264 2.98 -13.16 8.52
CA ILE A 264 1.94 -12.22 8.97
C ILE A 264 2.28 -11.63 10.34
N ASP A 265 2.86 -12.40 11.25
CA ASP A 265 3.18 -11.93 12.60
C ASP A 265 4.31 -10.88 12.55
N ALA A 266 5.36 -11.12 11.76
CA ALA A 266 6.44 -10.15 11.57
C ALA A 266 5.91 -8.85 10.93
N PHE A 267 5.01 -8.96 9.94
CA PHE A 267 4.40 -7.80 9.28
C PHE A 267 3.58 -6.94 10.25
N LEU A 268 2.70 -7.58 11.03
CA LEU A 268 1.90 -6.89 12.06
C LEU A 268 2.77 -6.37 13.22
N CYS A 269 3.87 -7.06 13.55
CA CYS A 269 4.84 -6.61 14.54
C CYS A 269 5.52 -5.30 14.11
N GLY A 270 5.95 -5.19 12.85
CA GLY A 270 6.52 -3.96 12.31
C GLY A 270 5.54 -2.78 12.39
N ALA A 271 4.29 -3.00 11.98
CA ALA A 271 3.23 -2.00 12.09
C ALA A 271 2.97 -1.58 13.55
N ARG A 272 2.94 -2.54 14.49
CA ARG A 272 2.73 -2.27 15.92
C ARG A 272 3.87 -1.46 16.51
N ASP A 273 5.11 -1.77 16.19
CA ASP A 273 6.26 -1.05 16.71
C ASP A 273 6.32 0.39 16.17
N MET A 274 5.90 0.60 14.90
CA MET A 274 5.73 1.94 14.35
C MET A 274 4.56 2.70 15.01
N GLU A 275 3.43 2.04 15.27
CA GLU A 275 2.32 2.64 16.02
C GLU A 275 2.78 3.13 17.41
N ASN A 276 3.53 2.29 18.13
CA ASN A 276 4.04 2.64 19.45
C ASN A 276 5.05 3.81 19.39
N ALA A 277 5.91 3.86 18.36
CA ALA A 277 6.87 4.94 18.16
C ALA A 277 6.21 6.28 17.79
N CYS A 278 5.00 6.25 17.27
CA CYS A 278 4.28 7.44 16.80
C CYS A 278 3.16 7.90 17.75
N GLN A 279 3.23 7.59 19.04
CA GLN A 279 2.22 8.02 20.04
C GLN A 279 2.54 9.36 20.69
N SER A 280 3.82 9.77 20.70
CA SER A 280 4.24 11.04 21.31
C SER A 280 3.70 12.24 20.53
N ALA A 281 3.28 13.30 21.26
CA ALA A 281 2.96 14.59 20.67
C ALA A 281 4.21 15.44 20.37
N SER A 282 5.40 14.96 20.74
CA SER A 282 6.69 15.63 20.50
C SER A 282 7.14 15.42 19.05
N LEU A 283 7.35 16.49 18.31
CA LEU A 283 7.86 16.42 16.93
C LEU A 283 9.26 15.77 16.83
N GLY A 284 10.07 15.84 17.89
CA GLY A 284 11.39 15.20 17.90
C GLY A 284 11.37 13.69 18.17
N GLU A 285 10.21 13.12 18.53
CA GLU A 285 10.07 11.71 18.93
C GLU A 285 9.10 10.94 18.01
N ASN A 286 8.19 11.66 17.34
CA ASN A 286 7.15 11.07 16.50
C ASN A 286 7.46 11.33 15.01
N PRO A 287 8.05 10.36 14.30
CA PRO A 287 8.45 10.56 12.92
C PRO A 287 7.28 10.79 11.98
N ALA A 288 6.13 10.15 12.21
CA ALA A 288 4.95 10.29 11.36
C ALA A 288 4.29 11.67 11.53
N LEU A 289 4.21 12.18 12.76
CA LEU A 289 3.72 13.52 13.05
C LEU A 289 4.62 14.59 12.44
N LEU A 290 5.95 14.45 12.61
CA LEU A 290 6.90 15.39 12.01
C LEU A 290 6.82 15.38 10.48
N ASN A 291 6.74 14.19 9.86
CA ASN A 291 6.56 14.07 8.40
C ASN A 291 5.30 14.79 7.92
N ALA A 292 4.18 14.64 8.65
CA ALA A 292 2.93 15.34 8.36
C ALA A 292 3.08 16.86 8.49
N VAL A 293 3.71 17.35 9.56
CA VAL A 293 3.95 18.79 9.77
C VAL A 293 4.82 19.41 8.68
N LEU A 294 5.89 18.71 8.26
CA LEU A 294 6.76 19.18 7.19
C LEU A 294 6.03 19.25 5.85
N LYS A 295 5.20 18.26 5.55
CA LYS A 295 4.41 18.22 4.31
C LYS A 295 3.28 19.26 4.33
N TYR A 296 2.61 19.43 5.47
CA TYR A 296 1.62 20.48 5.65
C TYR A 296 2.26 21.87 5.45
N ALA A 297 3.42 22.12 6.07
CA ALA A 297 4.16 23.38 5.91
C ALA A 297 4.58 23.62 4.45
N ALA A 298 4.95 22.57 3.72
CA ALA A 298 5.27 22.65 2.30
C ALA A 298 4.04 23.00 1.46
N ALA A 299 2.90 22.38 1.73
CA ALA A 299 1.63 22.65 1.04
C ALA A 299 1.20 24.12 1.23
N GLU A 300 1.32 24.68 2.44
CA GLU A 300 1.06 26.11 2.73
C GLU A 300 1.97 27.07 1.94
N LYS A 301 3.06 26.56 1.35
CA LYS A 301 4.00 27.29 0.47
C LYS A 301 3.83 26.99 -1.01
N GLY A 302 2.76 26.30 -1.40
CA GLY A 302 2.44 25.98 -2.80
C GLY A 302 3.23 24.78 -3.34
N VAL A 303 3.65 23.85 -2.47
CA VAL A 303 4.19 22.55 -2.88
C VAL A 303 3.01 21.60 -3.07
N ASP A 304 2.55 21.48 -4.31
CA ASP A 304 1.30 20.81 -4.67
C ASP A 304 1.50 19.40 -5.22
N ILE A 305 2.74 18.92 -5.30
CA ILE A 305 3.10 17.59 -5.82
C ILE A 305 3.94 16.84 -4.80
N GLU A 306 3.63 15.57 -4.60
CA GLU A 306 4.43 14.65 -3.79
C GLU A 306 4.87 13.45 -4.61
N VAL A 307 6.19 13.26 -4.76
CA VAL A 307 6.78 12.14 -5.49
C VAL A 307 7.29 11.11 -4.49
N PHE A 308 6.76 9.89 -4.53
CA PHE A 308 7.24 8.76 -3.76
C PHE A 308 8.17 7.91 -4.65
N MET A 309 9.46 7.86 -4.33
CA MET A 309 10.52 7.31 -5.20
C MET A 309 11.44 6.32 -4.45
N PRO A 310 11.02 5.06 -4.26
CA PRO A 310 11.88 4.04 -3.67
C PRO A 310 13.00 3.62 -4.63
N TYR A 311 14.20 3.41 -4.10
CA TYR A 311 15.35 2.87 -4.83
C TYR A 311 15.39 1.34 -4.72
N ALA A 312 14.27 0.73 -5.10
CA ALA A 312 14.09 -0.73 -5.18
C ALA A 312 12.96 -1.04 -6.15
N ALA A 313 13.25 -1.71 -7.25
CA ALA A 313 12.28 -1.99 -8.33
C ALA A 313 11.03 -2.72 -7.82
N LYS A 314 11.19 -3.68 -6.89
CA LYS A 314 10.08 -4.43 -6.29
C LYS A 314 9.16 -3.58 -5.39
N MET A 315 9.54 -2.35 -5.04
CA MET A 315 8.71 -1.42 -4.27
C MET A 315 7.87 -0.47 -5.15
N LYS A 316 7.81 -0.67 -6.46
CA LYS A 316 6.98 0.16 -7.35
C LYS A 316 5.52 0.19 -6.90
N SER A 317 4.97 -0.96 -6.56
CA SER A 317 3.60 -1.10 -6.08
C SER A 317 3.34 -0.41 -4.74
N VAL A 318 4.36 -0.19 -3.90
CA VAL A 318 4.23 0.65 -2.70
C VAL A 318 3.89 2.09 -3.09
N GLY A 319 4.57 2.62 -4.12
CA GLY A 319 4.24 3.95 -4.65
C GLY A 319 2.82 4.02 -5.21
N GLU A 320 2.37 3.01 -5.93
CA GLU A 320 1.00 2.93 -6.48
C GLU A 320 -0.05 2.85 -5.36
N TRP A 321 0.19 2.06 -4.32
CA TRP A 321 -0.64 2.01 -3.12
C TRP A 321 -0.66 3.36 -2.38
N TYR A 322 0.51 4.00 -2.24
CA TYR A 322 0.61 5.29 -1.58
C TYR A 322 -0.12 6.41 -2.34
N VAL A 323 -0.16 6.33 -3.68
CA VAL A 323 -0.97 7.25 -4.51
C VAL A 323 -2.44 7.23 -4.06
N GLN A 324 -3.04 6.06 -3.87
CA GLN A 324 -4.40 5.97 -3.37
C GLN A 324 -4.52 6.49 -1.94
N LEU A 325 -3.60 6.08 -1.05
CA LEU A 325 -3.62 6.49 0.35
C LEU A 325 -3.61 8.01 0.48
N LEU A 326 -2.70 8.70 -0.23
CA LEU A 326 -2.56 10.16 -0.17
C LEU A 326 -3.75 10.87 -0.85
N ALA A 327 -4.06 10.49 -2.10
CA ALA A 327 -5.05 11.19 -2.90
C ALA A 327 -6.47 11.13 -2.29
N GLU A 328 -6.92 9.94 -1.90
CA GLU A 328 -8.25 9.77 -1.32
C GLU A 328 -8.37 10.34 0.09
N SER A 329 -7.29 10.32 0.88
CA SER A 329 -7.33 10.83 2.25
C SER A 329 -7.24 12.34 2.32
N LEU A 330 -6.39 12.96 1.51
CA LEU A 330 -6.11 14.40 1.61
C LEU A 330 -6.71 15.25 0.49
N GLY A 331 -7.10 14.65 -0.65
CA GLY A 331 -7.72 15.36 -1.75
C GLY A 331 -9.16 15.77 -1.41
N LYS A 332 -9.33 16.86 -0.65
CA LYS A 332 -10.63 17.31 -0.14
C LYS A 332 -10.99 18.70 -0.60
N ARG A 333 -12.23 18.84 -1.10
CA ARG A 333 -12.78 20.14 -1.48
C ARG A 333 -13.07 21.02 -0.27
N LYS A 334 -13.48 20.41 0.85
CA LYS A 334 -13.95 21.10 2.05
C LYS A 334 -13.20 20.64 3.28
N ASP A 335 -13.01 21.56 4.23
CA ASP A 335 -12.64 21.21 5.59
C ASP A 335 -13.85 20.66 6.38
N ARG A 336 -13.63 20.28 7.64
CA ARG A 336 -14.66 19.73 8.54
C ARG A 336 -15.73 20.73 8.93
N GLU A 337 -15.47 22.03 8.80
CA GLU A 337 -16.43 23.13 9.03
C GLU A 337 -17.27 23.42 7.78
N GLY A 338 -16.94 22.84 6.63
CA GLY A 338 -17.63 23.01 5.35
C GLY A 338 -17.07 24.13 4.48
N ASN A 339 -16.00 24.79 4.88
CA ASN A 339 -15.32 25.80 4.07
C ASN A 339 -14.62 25.15 2.87
N VAL A 340 -14.59 25.85 1.73
CA VAL A 340 -13.92 25.36 0.51
C VAL A 340 -12.43 25.64 0.62
N VAL A 341 -11.62 24.57 0.71
CA VAL A 341 -10.17 24.62 0.89
C VAL A 341 -9.39 24.04 -0.29
N TYR A 342 -9.95 23.07 -1.03
CA TYR A 342 -9.25 22.31 -2.10
C TYR A 342 -7.88 21.80 -1.65
N TYR A 343 -7.84 21.13 -0.48
CA TYR A 343 -6.62 20.60 0.09
C TYR A 343 -6.17 19.32 -0.63
N GLY A 344 -4.86 19.04 -0.53
CA GLY A 344 -4.23 17.81 -0.99
C GLY A 344 -3.21 18.05 -2.11
N ARG A 345 -2.12 17.27 -2.07
CA ARG A 345 -1.08 17.26 -3.11
C ARG A 345 -1.38 16.17 -4.14
N THR A 346 -0.93 16.40 -5.37
CA THR A 346 -0.95 15.38 -6.42
C THR A 346 0.15 14.34 -6.15
N PRO A 347 -0.19 13.08 -5.84
CA PRO A 347 0.83 12.05 -5.64
C PRO A 347 1.35 11.52 -6.99
N VAL A 348 2.66 11.26 -7.04
CA VAL A 348 3.36 10.65 -8.17
C VAL A 348 4.15 9.46 -7.68
N SER A 349 3.96 8.30 -8.28
CA SER A 349 4.81 7.12 -8.06
C SER A 349 5.97 7.11 -9.04
N ALA A 350 7.18 6.91 -8.52
CA ALA A 350 8.41 6.80 -9.29
C ALA A 350 9.29 5.68 -8.70
N VAL A 351 10.31 5.23 -9.42
CA VAL A 351 11.28 4.24 -8.97
C VAL A 351 12.70 4.65 -9.34
N GLY A 352 13.57 4.77 -8.38
CA GLY A 352 15.02 4.91 -8.62
C GLY A 352 15.65 3.54 -8.96
N SER A 353 16.58 3.46 -9.92
CA SER A 353 17.08 4.54 -10.79
C SER A 353 16.28 4.73 -12.09
N THR A 354 15.27 3.91 -12.35
CA THR A 354 14.52 3.93 -13.62
C THR A 354 13.98 5.32 -13.94
N ASP A 355 13.28 5.94 -13.02
CA ASP A 355 12.64 7.23 -13.24
C ASP A 355 13.59 8.42 -13.09
N MET A 356 14.85 8.19 -12.72
CA MET A 356 15.90 9.21 -12.92
C MET A 356 16.08 9.54 -14.41
N HIS A 357 15.87 8.55 -15.28
CA HIS A 357 15.93 8.73 -16.73
C HIS A 357 14.61 9.25 -17.35
N ALA A 358 13.55 9.36 -16.56
CA ALA A 358 12.24 9.83 -17.04
C ALA A 358 11.80 11.14 -16.38
N GLN A 359 12.00 11.31 -15.07
CA GLN A 359 11.39 12.39 -14.30
C GLN A 359 12.40 13.39 -13.71
N THR A 360 13.69 13.05 -13.55
CA THR A 360 14.68 13.90 -12.86
C THR A 360 14.86 15.26 -13.54
N GLN A 361 14.77 15.36 -14.88
CA GLN A 361 14.77 16.66 -15.54
C GLN A 361 13.70 17.59 -14.97
N GLN A 362 12.48 17.09 -14.81
CA GLN A 362 11.36 17.84 -14.22
C GLN A 362 11.59 18.13 -12.73
N HIS A 363 12.18 17.19 -12.00
CA HIS A 363 12.45 17.35 -10.58
C HIS A 363 13.53 18.42 -10.35
N GLN A 364 14.59 18.43 -11.17
CA GLN A 364 15.76 19.29 -10.99
C GLN A 364 15.60 20.68 -11.62
N ASP A 365 14.96 20.77 -12.79
CA ASP A 365 14.96 22.01 -13.61
C ASP A 365 13.54 22.60 -13.77
N GLY A 366 12.51 21.84 -13.42
CA GLY A 366 11.13 22.28 -13.45
C GLY A 366 10.75 23.14 -12.24
N LYS A 367 9.46 23.50 -12.15
CA LYS A 367 8.89 24.30 -11.06
C LYS A 367 9.20 23.68 -9.69
N LYS A 368 9.51 24.53 -8.68
CA LYS A 368 9.76 24.11 -7.28
C LYS A 368 8.43 23.93 -6.51
N ASP A 369 7.59 23.05 -7.00
CA ASP A 369 6.27 22.73 -6.47
C ASP A 369 6.16 21.28 -5.97
N LYS A 370 7.30 20.62 -5.74
CA LYS A 370 7.37 19.20 -5.39
C LYS A 370 8.14 18.95 -4.11
N VAL A 371 7.68 17.95 -3.36
CA VAL A 371 8.48 17.25 -2.36
C VAL A 371 8.76 15.84 -2.86
N ILE A 372 10.02 15.39 -2.73
CA ILE A 372 10.41 14.05 -3.17
C ILE A 372 10.74 13.20 -1.95
N GLN A 373 10.05 12.06 -1.84
CA GLN A 373 10.22 11.11 -0.75
C GLN A 373 10.97 9.88 -1.26
N PHE A 374 12.24 9.77 -0.90
CA PHE A 374 13.06 8.63 -1.24
C PHE A 374 12.86 7.48 -0.24
N VAL A 375 13.03 6.23 -0.70
CA VAL A 375 13.20 5.07 0.18
C VAL A 375 14.55 4.45 -0.13
N GLU A 376 15.40 4.39 0.88
CA GLU A 376 16.72 3.75 0.83
C GLU A 376 16.69 2.41 1.56
N ILE A 377 17.36 1.40 0.98
CA ILE A 377 17.53 0.08 1.59
C ILE A 377 19.02 -0.13 1.86
N LEU A 378 19.38 -0.31 3.15
CA LEU A 378 20.78 -0.43 3.53
C LEU A 378 21.41 -1.76 3.13
N GLU A 379 20.67 -2.86 3.30
CA GLU A 379 21.16 -4.23 3.02
C GLU A 379 20.26 -4.93 2.02
N ARG A 380 20.88 -5.70 1.11
CA ARG A 380 20.22 -6.54 0.12
C ARG A 380 20.55 -7.99 0.37
N ASP A 381 19.59 -8.89 0.12
CA ASP A 381 19.80 -10.35 0.25
C ASP A 381 20.86 -10.88 -0.72
N GLN A 382 20.98 -10.23 -1.88
CA GLN A 382 21.94 -10.63 -2.92
C GLN A 382 22.93 -9.51 -3.20
N GLN A 383 24.19 -9.88 -3.36
CA GLN A 383 25.25 -9.00 -3.81
C GLN A 383 25.72 -9.40 -5.20
N ILE A 384 25.70 -8.44 -6.13
CA ILE A 384 26.19 -8.64 -7.48
C ILE A 384 27.34 -7.69 -7.71
N VAL A 385 28.53 -8.26 -7.95
CA VAL A 385 29.73 -7.52 -8.37
C VAL A 385 29.95 -7.84 -9.85
N LEU A 386 30.08 -6.78 -10.64
CA LEU A 386 30.27 -6.93 -12.09
C LEU A 386 31.66 -7.48 -12.38
N ASN A 387 31.72 -8.56 -13.13
CA ASN A 387 32.92 -9.05 -13.77
C ASN A 387 32.82 -8.67 -15.26
N ASN A 388 33.43 -7.54 -15.61
CA ASN A 388 33.26 -6.95 -16.93
C ASN A 388 34.16 -7.63 -17.97
N PRO A 389 33.62 -8.36 -18.94
CA PRO A 389 34.40 -9.03 -19.96
C PRO A 389 35.00 -8.06 -21.01
N PHE A 390 34.61 -6.80 -21.00
CA PHE A 390 34.98 -5.77 -21.99
C PHE A 390 36.10 -4.86 -21.49
N THR A 391 37.03 -5.38 -20.69
CA THR A 391 38.14 -4.59 -20.08
C THR A 391 39.15 -4.06 -21.12
N ASN A 392 39.15 -4.59 -22.32
CA ASN A 392 39.92 -4.06 -23.46
C ASN A 392 39.36 -2.73 -24.01
N ILE A 393 38.13 -2.36 -23.65
CA ILE A 393 37.51 -1.10 -23.99
C ILE A 393 37.71 -0.15 -22.81
N SER A 394 38.57 0.86 -22.92
CA SER A 394 38.99 1.71 -21.82
C SER A 394 37.82 2.42 -21.12
N SER A 395 36.80 2.85 -21.86
CA SER A 395 35.59 3.48 -21.31
C SER A 395 34.70 2.53 -20.49
N LEU A 396 34.79 1.21 -20.73
CA LEU A 396 34.00 0.18 -20.01
C LEU A 396 34.79 -0.44 -18.84
N LYS A 397 36.14 -0.33 -18.84
CA LYS A 397 37.00 -0.89 -17.80
C LYS A 397 36.59 -0.45 -16.39
N LYS A 398 36.11 0.79 -16.24
CA LYS A 398 35.68 1.35 -14.95
C LYS A 398 34.52 0.62 -14.27
N TYR A 399 33.79 -0.22 -14.99
CA TYR A 399 32.69 -1.01 -14.44
C TYR A 399 33.13 -2.39 -13.93
N ASP A 400 34.38 -2.78 -14.13
CA ASP A 400 34.92 -4.02 -13.59
C ASP A 400 35.09 -3.90 -12.07
N GLY A 401 34.57 -4.88 -11.33
CA GLY A 401 34.54 -4.87 -9.88
C GLY A 401 33.47 -3.95 -9.25
N LEU A 402 32.60 -3.30 -10.05
CA LEU A 402 31.52 -2.45 -9.52
C LEU A 402 30.42 -3.30 -8.86
N SER A 403 30.10 -3.01 -7.61
CA SER A 403 28.90 -3.53 -6.96
C SER A 403 27.64 -2.83 -7.48
N VAL A 404 26.64 -3.60 -7.94
CA VAL A 404 25.37 -3.08 -8.46
C VAL A 404 24.59 -2.33 -7.36
N ASP A 405 24.56 -2.88 -6.13
CA ASP A 405 23.90 -2.20 -5.00
C ASP A 405 24.61 -0.88 -4.63
N HIS A 406 25.94 -0.87 -4.59
CA HIS A 406 26.70 0.34 -4.33
C HIS A 406 26.46 1.40 -5.41
N ALA A 407 26.40 1.01 -6.68
CA ALA A 407 26.05 1.94 -7.77
C ALA A 407 24.66 2.56 -7.61
N LEU A 408 23.67 1.78 -7.15
CA LEU A 408 22.32 2.27 -6.89
C LEU A 408 22.30 3.27 -5.71
N LYS A 409 23.06 3.00 -4.64
CA LYS A 409 23.21 3.94 -3.51
C LYS A 409 23.89 5.25 -3.92
N ILE A 410 24.91 5.18 -4.77
CA ILE A 410 25.56 6.38 -5.35
C ILE A 410 24.54 7.17 -6.18
N ALA A 411 23.69 6.49 -6.98
CA ALA A 411 22.68 7.16 -7.79
C ALA A 411 21.62 7.88 -6.91
N LEU A 412 21.21 7.26 -5.79
CA LEU A 412 20.33 7.91 -4.81
C LEU A 412 21.01 9.15 -4.22
N ALA A 413 22.21 8.98 -3.65
CA ALA A 413 22.93 10.08 -3.01
C ALA A 413 23.18 11.26 -3.96
N ALA A 414 23.57 10.97 -5.21
CA ALA A 414 23.79 12.00 -6.22
C ALA A 414 22.49 12.75 -6.59
N ASN A 415 21.37 12.05 -6.69
CA ASN A 415 20.07 12.68 -6.95
C ASN A 415 19.62 13.56 -5.77
N GLU A 416 19.78 13.06 -4.55
CA GLU A 416 19.48 13.78 -3.31
C GLU A 416 20.32 15.05 -3.18
N GLU A 417 21.64 14.95 -3.37
CA GLU A 417 22.58 16.09 -3.31
C GLU A 417 22.28 17.13 -4.38
N ALA A 418 21.99 16.71 -5.62
CA ALA A 418 21.64 17.61 -6.70
C ALA A 418 20.36 18.40 -6.40
N LEU A 419 19.32 17.76 -5.89
CA LEU A 419 18.07 18.42 -5.50
C LEU A 419 18.28 19.39 -4.33
N ASN A 420 19.03 18.97 -3.32
CA ASN A 420 19.33 19.79 -2.15
C ASN A 420 20.16 21.03 -2.52
N SER A 421 21.13 20.91 -3.44
CA SER A 421 21.95 22.03 -3.90
C SER A 421 21.14 23.16 -4.57
N ASP A 422 19.96 22.85 -5.10
CA ASP A 422 18.99 23.81 -5.65
C ASP A 422 17.85 24.14 -4.69
N GLY A 423 17.95 23.75 -3.41
CA GLY A 423 16.95 24.03 -2.38
C GLY A 423 15.58 23.32 -2.61
N ARG A 424 15.58 22.17 -3.29
CA ARG A 424 14.39 21.39 -3.56
C ARG A 424 14.11 20.43 -2.43
N LEU A 425 12.89 20.48 -1.91
CA LEU A 425 12.48 19.72 -0.74
C LEU A 425 12.52 18.20 -1.04
N ASN A 426 13.25 17.50 -0.22
CA ASN A 426 13.25 16.05 -0.26
C ASN A 426 13.51 15.45 1.13
N ALA A 427 13.03 14.23 1.35
CA ALA A 427 13.27 13.46 2.56
C ALA A 427 13.52 11.99 2.20
N LYS A 428 14.02 11.23 3.17
CA LYS A 428 14.39 9.85 2.95
C LYS A 428 13.88 8.97 4.08
N TYR A 429 13.25 7.85 3.72
CA TYR A 429 12.91 6.76 4.62
C TYR A 429 13.95 5.67 4.43
N ILE A 430 14.73 5.38 5.47
CA ILE A 430 15.82 4.42 5.42
C ILE A 430 15.39 3.15 6.14
N LEU A 431 15.38 2.06 5.39
CA LEU A 431 15.08 0.73 5.90
C LEU A 431 16.36 -0.09 5.98
N PRO A 432 16.64 -0.80 7.10
CA PRO A 432 17.77 -1.72 7.17
C PRO A 432 17.76 -2.76 6.03
N ARG A 433 16.61 -3.34 5.74
CA ARG A 433 16.40 -4.29 4.62
C ARG A 433 14.93 -4.33 4.23
N ILE A 434 14.59 -5.10 3.20
CA ILE A 434 13.20 -5.37 2.83
C ILE A 434 12.83 -6.75 3.36
N ASP A 435 12.09 -6.78 4.45
CA ASP A 435 11.38 -7.92 5.00
C ASP A 435 9.99 -7.53 5.48
N GLU A 436 9.24 -8.47 6.01
CA GLU A 436 7.87 -8.26 6.47
C GLU A 436 7.80 -7.20 7.57
N TYR A 437 8.75 -7.22 8.50
CA TYR A 437 8.78 -6.29 9.62
C TYR A 437 9.01 -4.85 9.16
N TYR A 438 10.04 -4.59 8.34
CA TYR A 438 10.34 -3.23 7.88
C TYR A 438 9.34 -2.73 6.85
N LEU A 439 8.76 -3.61 6.02
CA LEU A 439 7.64 -3.22 5.18
C LEU A 439 6.44 -2.81 6.03
N GLY A 440 6.12 -3.58 7.07
CA GLY A 440 5.07 -3.25 8.04
C GLY A 440 5.28 -1.88 8.67
N GLN A 441 6.51 -1.56 9.08
CA GLN A 441 6.86 -0.24 9.61
C GLN A 441 6.65 0.88 8.60
N LEU A 442 7.14 0.73 7.37
CA LEU A 442 7.03 1.77 6.33
C LEU A 442 5.58 2.07 5.97
N LEU A 443 4.80 1.03 5.67
CA LEU A 443 3.40 1.22 5.27
C LEU A 443 2.58 1.85 6.39
N TYR A 444 2.82 1.42 7.61
CA TYR A 444 2.10 1.97 8.76
C TYR A 444 2.53 3.40 9.10
N PHE A 445 3.81 3.73 8.97
CA PHE A 445 4.32 5.10 9.03
C PHE A 445 3.63 6.03 8.04
N LEU A 446 3.45 5.58 6.78
CA LEU A 446 2.76 6.35 5.75
C LEU A 446 1.28 6.55 6.09
N MET A 447 0.59 5.53 6.60
CA MET A 447 -0.79 5.62 7.06
C MET A 447 -0.95 6.66 8.19
N LEU A 448 -0.08 6.60 9.20
CA LEU A 448 -0.09 7.56 10.31
C LEU A 448 0.24 8.98 9.83
N SER A 449 1.22 9.14 8.94
CA SER A 449 1.58 10.46 8.39
C SER A 449 0.42 11.12 7.69
N VAL A 450 -0.32 10.37 6.86
CA VAL A 450 -1.51 10.86 6.16
C VAL A 450 -2.64 11.18 7.15
N ALA A 451 -2.85 10.36 8.18
CA ALA A 451 -3.85 10.61 9.21
C ALA A 451 -3.54 11.89 10.01
N TYR A 452 -2.29 12.08 10.46
CA TYR A 452 -1.86 13.32 11.11
C TYR A 452 -2.02 14.55 10.22
N GLU A 453 -1.69 14.43 8.93
CA GLU A 453 -1.82 15.54 8.01
C GLU A 453 -3.28 15.92 7.75
N GLY A 454 -4.21 14.95 7.73
CA GLY A 454 -5.64 15.20 7.69
C GLY A 454 -6.12 16.02 8.88
N GLU A 455 -5.61 15.75 10.09
CA GLU A 455 -5.90 16.53 11.29
C GLU A 455 -5.30 17.94 11.22
N LEU A 456 -4.05 18.07 10.75
CA LEU A 456 -3.42 19.37 10.52
C LEU A 456 -4.18 20.24 9.51
N ALA A 457 -4.73 19.64 8.49
CA ALA A 457 -5.49 20.34 7.44
C ALA A 457 -6.97 20.53 7.78
N ASP A 458 -7.42 20.00 8.91
CA ASP A 458 -8.82 19.93 9.35
C ASP A 458 -9.76 19.32 8.30
N VAL A 459 -9.27 18.28 7.58
CA VAL A 459 -10.06 17.53 6.60
C VAL A 459 -10.36 16.10 7.09
N ASP A 460 -11.48 15.54 6.66
CA ASP A 460 -11.79 14.13 6.94
C ASP A 460 -10.93 13.22 6.05
N ALA A 461 -9.86 12.64 6.63
CA ALA A 461 -8.94 11.75 5.91
C ALA A 461 -9.52 10.34 5.65
N TYR A 462 -10.72 10.03 6.14
CA TYR A 462 -11.27 8.67 6.14
C TYR A 462 -12.43 8.48 5.16
N ASP A 463 -13.08 9.54 4.72
CA ASP A 463 -14.11 9.54 3.69
C ASP A 463 -13.52 9.73 2.26
N GLN A 464 -14.36 9.63 1.23
CA GLN A 464 -14.00 9.88 -0.18
C GLN A 464 -15.21 10.40 -1.00
N PRO A 465 -15.74 11.59 -0.69
CA PRO A 465 -16.95 12.08 -1.36
C PRO A 465 -16.78 12.34 -2.87
N GLY A 466 -15.54 12.60 -3.32
CA GLY A 466 -15.24 12.87 -4.72
C GLY A 466 -15.52 11.72 -5.68
N VAL A 467 -15.47 10.47 -5.20
CA VAL A 467 -15.71 9.29 -6.06
C VAL A 467 -17.19 9.00 -6.26
N GLU A 468 -18.09 9.56 -5.47
CA GLU A 468 -19.54 9.26 -5.56
C GLU A 468 -20.16 9.81 -6.85
N THR A 469 -19.68 10.94 -7.34
CA THR A 469 -20.25 11.59 -8.55
C THR A 469 -20.12 10.67 -9.78
N TYR A 470 -18.92 10.16 -10.07
CA TYR A 470 -18.74 9.28 -11.23
C TYR A 470 -19.49 7.96 -11.08
N LYS A 471 -19.55 7.40 -9.87
CA LYS A 471 -20.30 6.16 -9.60
C LYS A 471 -21.79 6.32 -9.87
N GLN A 472 -22.38 7.45 -9.48
CA GLN A 472 -23.79 7.75 -9.77
C GLN A 472 -24.05 7.88 -11.28
N ILE A 473 -23.17 8.59 -12.00
CA ILE A 473 -23.28 8.75 -13.46
C ILE A 473 -23.12 7.38 -14.16
N MET A 474 -22.17 6.56 -13.72
CA MET A 474 -21.96 5.21 -14.27
C MET A 474 -23.21 4.33 -14.05
N LYS A 475 -23.77 4.33 -12.84
CA LYS A 475 -25.02 3.59 -12.54
C LYS A 475 -26.18 4.04 -13.41
N GLN A 476 -26.35 5.35 -13.63
CA GLN A 476 -27.40 5.89 -14.54
C GLN A 476 -27.19 5.43 -15.97
N LYS A 477 -25.96 5.48 -16.50
CA LYS A 477 -25.68 5.04 -17.88
C LYS A 477 -25.93 3.55 -18.07
N MET A 478 -25.64 2.72 -17.08
CA MET A 478 -25.86 1.27 -17.13
C MET A 478 -27.33 0.89 -17.00
N SER A 479 -28.16 1.66 -16.30
CA SER A 479 -29.60 1.40 -16.16
C SER A 479 -30.39 1.68 -17.44
N HIS A 480 -29.79 2.27 -18.47
CA HIS A 480 -30.38 2.54 -19.76
C HIS A 480 -29.96 1.53 -20.84
N GLN A 481 -29.21 0.49 -20.50
CA GLN A 481 -28.89 -0.66 -21.35
C GLN A 481 -29.84 -1.83 -21.05
#